data_8f76d5cd7b4af64400ef53a0f739cf6d
#
_entry.id   8f76d5cd7b4af64400ef53a0f739cf6d
#
_cell.length_a   1.000
_cell.length_b   1.000
_cell.length_c   1.000
_cell.angle_alpha   90.00
_cell.angle_beta   90.00
_cell.angle_gamma   90.00
#
_symmetry.space_group_name_H-M   'P 1'
#
loop_
_entity.id
_entity.type
_entity.pdbx_description
1 polymer ?
#
loop_
_entity_poly.entity_id
_entity_poly.type
_entity_poly.pdbx_seq_one_letter_code
_entity_poly.pdbx_strand_id
1 'polypeptide(L)'
;LFSVLPGDPAQMMLGQNDNSEQLINIKKKYAFDKPIGKQYLLYINDLSPISIHSKNIEDYTFLKKNKYNHKIIFQTNSSFFVIKFPYLRTSFTKQGKNVSEIIRNTLPNTLILAVSSIFIAVVIGILFGIISALNKDKFIDNFVQFISTIGMSVPSFFSAIIFAWVFGFVLNQYTNLNMTGNIYELDDFGEEYIFKLKNLILPSIVLDR
;
A
#
# COMPACT_ATOMS: atom_id res chain seq x y z
N LEU A 1 -7.30 -15.29 5.34
CA LEU A 1 -8.29 -14.27 5.75
C LEU A 1 -9.59 -14.42 4.95
N PHE A 2 -9.57 -14.39 3.62
CA PHE A 2 -10.78 -14.50 2.79
C PHE A 2 -11.54 -15.84 2.90
N SER A 3 -10.89 -16.88 3.42
CA SER A 3 -11.54 -18.19 3.64
C SER A 3 -12.32 -18.26 4.97
N VAL A 4 -12.14 -17.28 5.84
CA VAL A 4 -12.81 -17.19 7.16
C VAL A 4 -13.90 -16.12 7.15
N LEU A 5 -13.76 -15.11 6.30
CA LEU A 5 -14.78 -14.07 6.14
C LEU A 5 -15.92 -14.57 5.24
N PRO A 6 -17.18 -14.28 5.57
CA PRO A 6 -18.31 -14.63 4.70
C PRO A 6 -18.20 -13.83 3.39
N GLY A 7 -18.06 -14.55 2.29
CA GLY A 7 -18.00 -14.00 0.93
C GLY A 7 -17.14 -14.86 0.00
N ASP A 8 -17.61 -15.07 -1.22
CA ASP A 8 -16.82 -15.74 -2.26
C ASP A 8 -15.89 -14.72 -2.93
N PRO A 9 -14.55 -14.88 -2.81
CA PRO A 9 -13.60 -13.95 -3.45
C PRO A 9 -13.83 -13.78 -4.94
N ALA A 10 -14.31 -14.82 -5.62
CA ALA A 10 -14.63 -14.78 -7.04
C ALA A 10 -15.85 -13.89 -7.33
N GLN A 11 -16.85 -13.90 -6.47
CA GLN A 11 -18.01 -13.00 -6.56
C GLN A 11 -17.62 -11.54 -6.32
N MET A 12 -16.74 -11.29 -5.36
CA MET A 12 -16.23 -9.93 -5.12
C MET A 12 -15.51 -9.34 -6.33
N MET A 13 -14.88 -10.19 -7.15
CA MET A 13 -14.19 -9.76 -8.39
C MET A 13 -15.15 -9.47 -9.53
N LEU A 14 -16.30 -10.12 -9.57
CA LEU A 14 -17.34 -9.91 -10.59
C LEU A 14 -18.18 -8.65 -10.30
N GLY A 15 -18.22 -8.19 -9.06
CA GLY A 15 -19.09 -7.11 -8.64
C GLY A 15 -20.57 -7.52 -8.74
N GLN A 16 -21.39 -6.67 -9.35
CA GLN A 16 -22.85 -6.92 -9.50
C GLN A 16 -23.21 -7.77 -10.73
N ASN A 17 -22.23 -8.17 -11.55
CA ASN A 17 -22.47 -9.00 -12.72
C ASN A 17 -22.51 -10.49 -12.33
N ASP A 18 -23.70 -11.04 -12.24
CA ASP A 18 -23.96 -12.44 -11.88
C ASP A 18 -23.87 -13.37 -13.12
N ASN A 19 -22.68 -13.43 -13.75
CA ASN A 19 -22.43 -14.33 -14.86
C ASN A 19 -21.73 -15.60 -14.36
N SER A 20 -22.47 -16.70 -14.34
CA SER A 20 -22.00 -18.00 -13.84
C SER A 20 -20.77 -18.54 -14.58
N GLU A 21 -20.65 -18.32 -15.90
CA GLU A 21 -19.48 -18.73 -16.68
C GLU A 21 -18.23 -17.94 -16.29
N GLN A 22 -18.37 -16.63 -16.09
CA GLN A 22 -17.26 -15.78 -15.64
C GLN A 22 -16.82 -16.16 -14.24
N LEU A 23 -17.74 -16.51 -13.34
CA LEU A 23 -17.44 -16.98 -11.99
C LEU A 23 -16.59 -18.25 -12.01
N ILE A 24 -16.97 -19.24 -12.83
CA ILE A 24 -16.21 -20.49 -13.01
C ILE A 24 -14.80 -20.20 -13.54
N ASN A 25 -14.69 -19.32 -14.52
CA ASN A 25 -13.40 -18.94 -15.11
C ASN A 25 -12.49 -18.23 -14.09
N ILE A 26 -13.04 -17.35 -13.25
CA ILE A 26 -12.31 -16.71 -12.18
C ILE A 26 -11.87 -17.75 -11.14
N LYS A 27 -12.75 -18.64 -10.71
CA LYS A 27 -12.39 -19.70 -9.77
C LYS A 27 -11.25 -20.57 -10.28
N LYS A 28 -11.28 -20.97 -11.53
CA LYS A 28 -10.17 -21.73 -12.17
C LYS A 28 -8.89 -20.89 -12.27
N LYS A 29 -9.00 -19.63 -12.70
CA LYS A 29 -7.85 -18.73 -12.88
C LYS A 29 -7.07 -18.48 -11.58
N TYR A 30 -7.75 -18.44 -10.43
CA TYR A 30 -7.15 -18.18 -9.12
C TYR A 30 -7.04 -19.43 -8.24
N ALA A 31 -7.40 -20.61 -8.77
CA ALA A 31 -7.44 -21.89 -8.06
C ALA A 31 -8.36 -21.90 -6.83
N PHE A 32 -9.42 -21.09 -6.82
CA PHE A 32 -10.42 -21.08 -5.76
C PHE A 32 -11.30 -22.33 -5.74
N ASP A 33 -11.28 -23.10 -6.83
CA ASP A 33 -11.91 -24.42 -6.95
C ASP A 33 -11.17 -25.52 -6.18
N LYS A 34 -9.97 -25.27 -5.69
CA LYS A 34 -9.14 -26.26 -4.98
C LYS A 34 -9.31 -26.13 -3.45
N PRO A 35 -9.03 -27.24 -2.69
CA PRO A 35 -9.00 -27.17 -1.23
C PRO A 35 -8.04 -26.10 -0.73
N ILE A 36 -8.35 -25.46 0.42
CA ILE A 36 -7.60 -24.35 1.00
C ILE A 36 -6.09 -24.64 1.13
N GLY A 37 -5.74 -25.84 1.61
CA GLY A 37 -4.33 -26.24 1.73
C GLY A 37 -3.61 -26.24 0.36
N LYS A 38 -4.27 -26.70 -0.71
CA LYS A 38 -3.72 -26.66 -2.06
C LYS A 38 -3.61 -25.23 -2.60
N GLN A 39 -4.60 -24.37 -2.33
CA GLN A 39 -4.54 -22.95 -2.69
C GLN A 39 -3.32 -22.27 -2.03
N TYR A 40 -3.07 -22.57 -0.74
CA TYR A 40 -1.92 -22.05 -0.01
C TYR A 40 -0.59 -22.50 -0.62
N LEU A 41 -0.43 -23.80 -0.90
CA LEU A 41 0.78 -24.33 -1.56
C LEU A 41 1.02 -23.71 -2.94
N LEU A 42 -0.03 -23.53 -3.72
CA LEU A 42 0.06 -22.86 -5.03
C LEU A 42 0.46 -21.39 -4.89
N TYR A 43 -0.03 -20.71 -3.84
CA TYR A 43 0.37 -19.33 -3.55
C TYR A 43 1.84 -19.24 -3.14
N ILE A 44 2.31 -20.13 -2.26
CA ILE A 44 3.72 -20.20 -1.88
C ILE A 44 4.61 -20.49 -3.09
N ASN A 45 4.20 -21.40 -3.97
CA ASN A 45 4.92 -21.68 -5.21
C ASN A 45 4.98 -20.45 -6.14
N ASP A 46 3.90 -19.66 -6.23
CA ASP A 46 3.90 -18.41 -6.99
C ASP A 46 4.84 -17.37 -6.37
N LEU A 47 4.86 -17.27 -5.05
CA LEU A 47 5.67 -16.29 -4.29
C LEU A 47 7.15 -16.69 -4.22
N SER A 48 7.46 -17.98 -4.21
CA SER A 48 8.83 -18.47 -4.08
C SER A 48 9.70 -18.07 -5.28
N PRO A 49 10.93 -17.58 -5.03
CA PRO A 49 11.92 -17.38 -6.09
C PRO A 49 12.31 -18.69 -6.81
N ILE A 50 12.28 -19.81 -6.11
CA ILE A 50 12.49 -21.16 -6.68
C ILE A 50 11.13 -21.86 -6.66
N SER A 51 10.65 -22.30 -7.81
CA SER A 51 9.30 -22.83 -7.94
C SER A 51 9.22 -23.98 -8.94
N ILE A 52 8.18 -24.79 -8.79
CA ILE A 52 7.90 -25.96 -9.61
C ILE A 52 6.69 -25.67 -10.48
N HIS A 53 6.82 -25.89 -11.77
CA HIS A 53 5.78 -25.63 -12.77
C HIS A 53 5.50 -26.87 -13.62
N SER A 54 4.22 -27.13 -13.89
CA SER A 54 3.79 -28.23 -14.74
C SER A 54 4.05 -27.94 -16.22
N LYS A 55 4.28 -29.00 -17.00
CA LYS A 55 4.30 -28.95 -18.46
C LYS A 55 2.89 -29.08 -19.07
N ASN A 56 1.90 -29.51 -18.28
CA ASN A 56 0.52 -29.65 -18.73
C ASN A 56 -0.17 -28.27 -18.73
N ILE A 57 -0.74 -27.92 -19.91
CA ILE A 57 -1.42 -26.61 -20.13
C ILE A 57 -2.66 -26.45 -19.27
N GLU A 58 -3.31 -27.55 -18.88
CA GLU A 58 -4.52 -27.50 -18.03
C GLU A 58 -4.22 -27.24 -16.55
N ASP A 59 -2.96 -27.44 -16.11
CA ASP A 59 -2.59 -27.22 -14.72
C ASP A 59 -2.47 -25.72 -14.40
N TYR A 60 -2.93 -25.37 -13.21
CA TYR A 60 -2.77 -24.01 -12.69
C TYR A 60 -1.31 -23.54 -12.69
N THR A 61 -0.39 -24.45 -12.41
CA THR A 61 1.05 -24.19 -12.34
C THR A 61 1.75 -24.21 -13.70
N PHE A 62 1.00 -24.30 -14.82
CA PHE A 62 1.60 -24.27 -16.15
C PHE A 62 2.48 -23.05 -16.38
N LEU A 63 3.68 -23.26 -16.91
CA LEU A 63 4.69 -22.22 -17.11
C LEU A 63 4.35 -21.34 -18.33
N LYS A 64 3.55 -20.29 -18.11
CA LYS A 64 3.22 -19.30 -19.15
C LYS A 64 4.35 -18.28 -19.26
N LYS A 65 4.94 -18.11 -20.47
CA LYS A 65 6.01 -17.14 -20.74
C LYS A 65 5.66 -15.70 -20.31
N ASN A 66 4.39 -15.30 -20.48
CA ASN A 66 3.93 -13.94 -20.18
C ASN A 66 3.55 -13.73 -18.69
N LYS A 67 3.52 -14.79 -17.87
CA LYS A 67 3.12 -14.71 -16.46
C LYS A 67 4.34 -14.54 -15.55
N TYR A 68 5.46 -15.19 -15.90
CA TYR A 68 6.65 -15.23 -15.06
C TYR A 68 7.89 -14.82 -15.85
N ASN A 69 8.67 -13.89 -15.31
CA ASN A 69 10.04 -13.67 -15.78
C ASN A 69 10.94 -14.70 -15.08
N HIS A 70 11.34 -15.74 -15.79
CA HIS A 70 11.96 -16.94 -15.22
C HIS A 70 13.14 -17.46 -16.03
N LYS A 71 14.03 -18.19 -15.35
CA LYS A 71 15.06 -19.03 -15.96
C LYS A 71 14.86 -20.47 -15.49
N ILE A 72 14.90 -21.41 -16.40
CA ILE A 72 14.79 -22.86 -16.09
C ILE A 72 16.14 -23.29 -15.52
N ILE A 73 16.12 -23.92 -14.33
CA ILE A 73 17.29 -24.49 -13.68
C ILE A 73 17.41 -25.96 -14.10
N PHE A 74 16.31 -26.68 -14.00
CA PHE A 74 16.24 -28.10 -14.21
C PHE A 74 14.86 -28.47 -14.74
N GLN A 75 14.77 -29.51 -15.58
CA GLN A 75 13.51 -30.04 -16.10
C GLN A 75 13.40 -31.53 -15.91
N THR A 76 12.21 -31.99 -15.58
CA THR A 76 11.82 -33.41 -15.50
C THR A 76 10.82 -33.69 -16.61
N ASN A 77 10.40 -34.94 -16.79
CA ASN A 77 9.40 -35.32 -17.84
C ASN A 77 8.08 -34.55 -17.68
N SER A 78 7.63 -34.25 -16.44
CA SER A 78 6.34 -33.62 -16.14
C SER A 78 6.43 -32.20 -15.65
N SER A 79 7.60 -31.71 -15.19
CA SER A 79 7.73 -30.45 -14.48
C SER A 79 9.00 -29.68 -14.83
N PHE A 80 8.93 -28.35 -14.65
CA PHE A 80 10.05 -27.42 -14.70
C PHE A 80 10.38 -26.92 -13.28
N PHE A 81 11.65 -26.92 -12.93
CA PHE A 81 12.18 -26.19 -11.78
C PHE A 81 12.76 -24.88 -12.29
N VAL A 82 12.25 -23.76 -11.79
CA VAL A 82 12.62 -22.46 -12.32
C VAL A 82 13.03 -21.52 -11.18
N ILE A 83 13.95 -20.61 -11.51
CA ILE A 83 14.20 -19.42 -10.72
C ILE A 83 13.47 -18.25 -11.37
N LYS A 84 12.70 -17.51 -10.58
CA LYS A 84 11.87 -16.42 -11.08
C LYS A 84 11.76 -15.31 -10.04
N PHE A 85 11.35 -14.14 -10.47
CA PHE A 85 10.89 -13.11 -9.52
C PHE A 85 9.59 -13.57 -8.84
N PRO A 86 9.43 -13.28 -7.52
CA PRO A 86 8.19 -13.54 -6.78
C PRO A 86 6.98 -12.99 -7.52
N TYR A 87 5.97 -13.83 -7.75
CA TYR A 87 4.75 -13.44 -8.41
C TYR A 87 3.63 -13.25 -7.39
N LEU A 88 3.23 -12.01 -7.16
CA LEU A 88 2.21 -11.62 -6.18
C LEU A 88 0.78 -11.73 -6.71
N ARG A 89 0.59 -12.37 -7.86
CA ARG A 89 -0.69 -12.50 -8.56
C ARG A 89 -1.29 -11.15 -8.99
N THR A 90 -2.49 -11.22 -9.52
CA THR A 90 -3.26 -10.03 -9.90
C THR A 90 -4.17 -9.58 -8.76
N SER A 91 -4.44 -8.29 -8.68
CA SER A 91 -5.29 -7.70 -7.65
C SER A 91 -6.74 -8.17 -7.78
N PHE A 92 -7.40 -8.41 -6.66
CA PHE A 92 -8.82 -8.74 -6.62
C PHE A 92 -9.71 -7.50 -6.76
N THR A 93 -9.23 -6.35 -6.33
CA THR A 93 -9.98 -5.08 -6.34
C THR A 93 -9.72 -4.25 -7.58
N LYS A 94 -8.48 -4.26 -8.09
CA LYS A 94 -8.09 -3.55 -9.32
C LYS A 94 -7.94 -4.56 -10.45
N GLN A 95 -9.05 -4.81 -11.15
CA GLN A 95 -9.07 -5.80 -12.24
C GLN A 95 -7.97 -5.55 -13.28
N GLY A 96 -7.29 -6.64 -13.67
CA GLY A 96 -6.25 -6.61 -14.69
C GLY A 96 -4.89 -6.09 -14.25
N LYS A 97 -4.73 -5.52 -13.04
CA LYS A 97 -3.44 -5.04 -12.54
C LYS A 97 -2.72 -6.06 -11.68
N ASN A 98 -1.42 -6.22 -11.89
CA ASN A 98 -0.57 -7.05 -11.04
C ASN A 98 -0.33 -6.36 -9.69
N VAL A 99 -0.34 -7.12 -8.60
CA VAL A 99 -0.04 -6.58 -7.25
C VAL A 99 1.36 -5.97 -7.22
N SER A 100 2.34 -6.58 -7.88
CA SER A 100 3.71 -6.05 -8.00
C SER A 100 3.75 -4.65 -8.63
N GLU A 101 2.92 -4.41 -9.65
CA GLU A 101 2.81 -3.11 -10.31
C GLU A 101 2.19 -2.06 -9.39
N ILE A 102 1.13 -2.45 -8.66
CA ILE A 102 0.48 -1.56 -7.69
C ILE A 102 1.49 -1.15 -6.61
N ILE A 103 2.23 -2.12 -6.04
CA ILE A 103 3.25 -1.85 -5.03
C ILE A 103 4.33 -0.93 -5.60
N ARG A 104 4.85 -1.23 -6.79
CA ARG A 104 5.90 -0.41 -7.41
C ARG A 104 5.48 1.04 -7.62
N ASN A 105 4.22 1.28 -7.93
CA ASN A 105 3.70 2.62 -8.19
C ASN A 105 3.33 3.39 -6.92
N THR A 106 2.96 2.68 -5.83
CA THR A 106 2.51 3.33 -4.60
C THR A 106 3.59 3.40 -3.51
N LEU A 107 4.46 2.39 -3.43
CA LEU A 107 5.49 2.29 -2.39
C LEU A 107 6.44 3.49 -2.35
N PRO A 108 6.95 4.04 -3.47
CA PRO A 108 7.85 5.20 -3.43
C PRO A 108 7.22 6.40 -2.74
N ASN A 109 5.96 6.73 -3.06
CA ASN A 109 5.23 7.84 -2.44
C ASN A 109 5.04 7.63 -0.95
N THR A 110 4.70 6.39 -0.55
CA THR A 110 4.54 6.02 0.86
C THR A 110 5.86 6.13 1.62
N LEU A 111 6.98 5.71 1.01
CA LEU A 111 8.30 5.83 1.63
C LEU A 111 8.73 7.29 1.79
N ILE A 112 8.51 8.13 0.77
CA ILE A 112 8.81 9.56 0.86
C ILE A 112 8.01 10.19 2.00
N LEU A 113 6.71 9.91 2.08
CA LEU A 113 5.87 10.40 3.15
C LEU A 113 6.34 9.92 4.53
N ALA A 114 6.63 8.62 4.67
CA ALA A 114 7.08 8.05 5.94
C ALA A 114 8.41 8.64 6.40
N VAL A 115 9.39 8.82 5.50
CA VAL A 115 10.67 9.44 5.84
C VAL A 115 10.49 10.91 6.23
N SER A 116 9.64 11.64 5.50
CA SER A 116 9.33 13.04 5.81
C SER A 116 8.68 13.17 7.17
N SER A 117 7.72 12.31 7.47
CA SER A 117 7.05 12.25 8.78
C SER A 117 8.06 11.99 9.90
N ILE A 118 8.83 10.92 9.83
CA ILE A 118 9.83 10.60 10.85
C ILE A 118 10.80 11.77 11.07
N PHE A 119 11.23 12.43 9.99
CA PHE A 119 12.12 13.58 10.12
C PHE A 119 11.48 14.73 10.89
N ILE A 120 10.24 15.08 10.57
CA ILE A 120 9.48 16.14 11.25
C ILE A 120 9.25 15.75 12.72
N ALA A 121 8.84 14.50 12.99
CA ALA A 121 8.64 13.99 14.35
C ALA A 121 9.88 14.13 15.21
N VAL A 122 11.03 13.71 14.69
CA VAL A 122 12.31 13.78 15.42
C VAL A 122 12.68 15.22 15.72
N VAL A 123 12.57 16.14 14.74
CA VAL A 123 12.90 17.54 14.93
C VAL A 123 11.98 18.19 15.97
N ILE A 124 10.68 18.06 15.82
CA ILE A 124 9.68 18.64 16.71
C ILE A 124 9.76 17.99 18.10
N GLY A 125 9.86 16.67 18.16
CA GLY A 125 9.95 15.94 19.43
C GLY A 125 11.18 16.29 20.25
N ILE A 126 12.36 16.41 19.61
CA ILE A 126 13.60 16.85 20.29
C ILE A 126 13.46 18.28 20.78
N LEU A 127 12.94 19.20 19.96
CA LEU A 127 12.77 20.60 20.35
C LEU A 127 11.84 20.73 21.55
N PHE A 128 10.66 20.13 21.50
CA PHE A 128 9.72 20.17 22.62
C PHE A 128 10.25 19.42 23.85
N GLY A 129 10.95 18.30 23.67
CA GLY A 129 11.59 17.58 24.76
C GLY A 129 12.64 18.41 25.48
N ILE A 130 13.49 19.14 24.75
CA ILE A 130 14.48 20.07 25.35
C ILE A 130 13.79 21.21 26.06
N ILE A 131 12.78 21.86 25.46
CA ILE A 131 12.03 22.97 26.08
C ILE A 131 11.36 22.48 27.35
N SER A 132 10.73 21.33 27.37
CA SER A 132 10.11 20.71 28.55
C SER A 132 11.14 20.43 29.63
N ALA A 133 12.27 19.79 29.29
CA ALA A 133 13.34 19.46 30.24
C ALA A 133 13.97 20.69 30.89
N LEU A 134 14.22 21.77 30.13
CA LEU A 134 14.76 23.03 30.64
C LEU A 134 13.78 23.81 31.55
N ASN A 135 12.48 23.53 31.41
CA ASN A 135 11.43 24.17 32.18
C ASN A 135 10.68 23.17 33.07
N LYS A 136 11.37 22.12 33.53
CA LYS A 136 10.80 21.08 34.36
C LYS A 136 9.93 21.63 35.50
N ASP A 137 8.74 21.06 35.67
CA ASP A 137 7.73 21.41 36.67
C ASP A 137 7.17 22.85 36.57
N LYS A 138 7.47 23.57 35.48
CA LYS A 138 6.91 24.91 35.20
C LYS A 138 5.72 24.83 34.24
N PHE A 139 5.05 25.96 34.07
CA PHE A 139 3.89 26.09 33.17
C PHE A 139 4.20 25.60 31.73
N ILE A 140 5.40 25.89 31.22
CA ILE A 140 5.81 25.50 29.86
C ILE A 140 5.88 23.95 29.73
N ASP A 141 6.46 23.28 30.70
CA ASP A 141 6.54 21.82 30.75
C ASP A 141 5.14 21.21 30.79
N ASN A 142 4.29 21.65 31.69
CA ASN A 142 2.91 21.19 31.80
C ASN A 142 2.12 21.44 30.49
N PHE A 143 2.36 22.57 29.82
CA PHE A 143 1.71 22.92 28.57
C PHE A 143 2.15 21.99 27.44
N VAL A 144 3.45 21.69 27.31
CA VAL A 144 3.97 20.74 26.30
C VAL A 144 3.40 19.34 26.52
N GLN A 145 3.37 18.88 27.80
CA GLN A 145 2.78 17.58 28.13
C GLN A 145 1.28 17.53 27.80
N PHE A 146 0.54 18.60 28.10
CA PHE A 146 -0.88 18.70 27.79
C PHE A 146 -1.16 18.61 26.27
N ILE A 147 -0.41 19.37 25.47
CA ILE A 147 -0.54 19.33 24.00
C ILE A 147 -0.18 17.96 23.47
N SER A 148 0.89 17.34 23.97
CA SER A 148 1.29 15.98 23.56
C SER A 148 0.21 14.94 23.88
N THR A 149 -0.41 15.05 25.06
CA THR A 149 -1.50 14.15 25.48
C THR A 149 -2.72 14.30 24.57
N ILE A 150 -3.12 15.53 24.26
CA ILE A 150 -4.22 15.80 23.32
C ILE A 150 -3.87 15.23 21.94
N GLY A 151 -2.65 15.49 21.46
CA GLY A 151 -2.17 14.98 20.18
C GLY A 151 -2.32 13.47 20.06
N MET A 152 -1.96 12.71 21.09
CA MET A 152 -2.10 11.25 21.09
C MET A 152 -3.54 10.76 21.28
N SER A 153 -4.40 11.53 21.93
CA SER A 153 -5.77 11.12 22.28
C SER A 153 -6.76 11.28 21.13
N VAL A 154 -6.50 12.24 20.23
CA VAL A 154 -7.40 12.52 19.10
C VAL A 154 -7.16 11.52 17.94
N PRO A 155 -8.19 10.89 17.37
CA PRO A 155 -8.03 9.99 16.21
C PRO A 155 -7.33 10.71 15.04
N SER A 156 -6.42 10.00 14.34
CA SER A 156 -5.58 10.59 13.28
C SER A 156 -6.40 11.19 12.12
N PHE A 157 -7.48 10.52 11.70
CA PHE A 157 -8.33 11.05 10.64
C PHE A 157 -8.98 12.38 11.00
N PHE A 158 -9.39 12.55 12.28
CA PHE A 158 -10.03 13.78 12.74
C PHE A 158 -9.06 14.96 12.73
N SER A 159 -7.85 14.75 13.22
CA SER A 159 -6.82 15.79 13.15
C SER A 159 -6.40 16.08 11.71
N ALA A 160 -6.35 15.06 10.82
CA ALA A 160 -6.09 15.29 9.40
C ALA A 160 -7.08 16.29 8.79
N ILE A 161 -8.37 16.11 9.08
CA ILE A 161 -9.42 17.02 8.62
C ILE A 161 -9.22 18.44 9.20
N ILE A 162 -8.96 18.53 10.50
CA ILE A 162 -8.75 19.85 11.16
C ILE A 162 -7.52 20.55 10.58
N PHE A 163 -6.39 19.87 10.48
CA PHE A 163 -5.17 20.46 9.91
C PHE A 163 -5.36 20.87 8.45
N ALA A 164 -5.99 20.03 7.62
CA ALA A 164 -6.28 20.37 6.25
C ALA A 164 -7.20 21.58 6.15
N TRP A 165 -8.24 21.65 6.99
CA TRP A 165 -9.17 22.78 7.01
C TRP A 165 -8.49 24.07 7.49
N VAL A 166 -7.77 24.04 8.63
CA VAL A 166 -7.13 25.24 9.17
C VAL A 166 -6.01 25.72 8.25
N PHE A 167 -5.05 24.89 7.91
CA PHE A 167 -3.86 25.32 7.18
C PHE A 167 -4.06 25.31 5.65
N GLY A 168 -4.87 24.40 5.11
CA GLY A 168 -5.10 24.30 3.69
C GLY A 168 -6.29 25.11 3.18
N PHE A 169 -7.20 25.58 4.05
CA PHE A 169 -8.34 26.40 3.65
C PHE A 169 -8.32 27.78 4.33
N VAL A 170 -8.43 27.85 5.68
CA VAL A 170 -8.55 29.13 6.40
C VAL A 170 -7.27 29.97 6.27
N LEU A 171 -6.13 29.36 6.44
CA LEU A 171 -4.81 30.01 6.38
C LEU A 171 -4.09 29.84 5.05
N ASN A 172 -4.78 29.36 4.00
CA ASN A 172 -4.17 29.09 2.71
C ASN A 172 -3.41 30.28 2.13
N GLN A 173 -3.96 31.49 2.24
CA GLN A 173 -3.32 32.70 1.76
C GLN A 173 -1.98 33.04 2.45
N TYR A 174 -1.74 32.52 3.65
CA TYR A 174 -0.48 32.72 4.39
C TYR A 174 0.46 31.53 4.26
N THR A 175 -0.09 30.32 4.26
CA THR A 175 0.68 29.08 4.25
C THR A 175 1.00 28.58 2.86
N ASN A 176 0.20 28.94 1.87
CA ASN A 176 0.22 28.35 0.51
C ASN A 176 0.11 26.82 0.50
N LEU A 177 -0.47 26.21 1.56
CA LEU A 177 -0.70 24.78 1.65
C LEU A 177 -2.08 24.44 1.06
N ASN A 178 -2.16 23.28 0.40
CA ASN A 178 -3.42 22.80 -0.15
C ASN A 178 -4.09 21.81 0.80
N MET A 179 -5.42 21.79 0.87
CA MET A 179 -6.19 20.79 1.62
C MET A 179 -5.93 19.37 1.11
N THR A 180 -5.80 19.26 -0.22
CA THR A 180 -5.55 18.00 -0.93
C THR A 180 -4.46 18.25 -1.96
N GLY A 181 -3.69 17.21 -2.27
CA GLY A 181 -2.66 17.27 -3.31
C GLY A 181 -1.89 15.97 -3.39
N ASN A 182 -1.29 15.75 -4.54
CA ASN A 182 -0.36 14.65 -4.75
C ASN A 182 1.09 15.16 -4.64
N ILE A 183 2.01 14.27 -4.33
CA ILE A 183 3.44 14.58 -4.32
C ILE A 183 3.92 14.99 -5.72
N TYR A 184 3.35 14.34 -6.73
CA TYR A 184 3.56 14.66 -8.13
C TYR A 184 2.28 15.21 -8.71
N GLU A 185 2.32 16.45 -9.19
CA GLU A 185 1.22 17.10 -9.91
C GLU A 185 1.69 17.40 -11.33
N LEU A 186 0.75 17.36 -12.28
CA LEU A 186 1.04 17.83 -13.62
C LEU A 186 1.31 19.34 -13.60
N ASP A 187 2.22 19.77 -14.45
CA ASP A 187 2.44 21.20 -14.68
C ASP A 187 1.17 21.88 -15.25
N ASP A 188 1.20 23.20 -15.34
CA ASP A 188 0.06 23.98 -15.83
C ASP A 188 -0.30 23.67 -17.30
N PHE A 189 0.61 23.03 -18.03
CA PHE A 189 0.44 22.61 -19.43
C PHE A 189 0.02 21.12 -19.54
N GLY A 190 0.11 20.34 -18.46
CA GLY A 190 -0.24 18.92 -18.42
C GLY A 190 0.80 18.00 -19.09
N GLU A 191 2.02 18.49 -19.32
CA GLU A 191 3.07 17.75 -20.04
C GLU A 191 4.04 17.02 -19.11
N GLU A 192 4.39 17.62 -17.97
CA GLU A 192 5.38 17.07 -17.05
C GLU A 192 4.87 16.95 -15.61
N TYR A 193 5.38 15.95 -14.88
CA TYR A 193 5.10 15.79 -13.46
C TYR A 193 6.08 16.63 -12.63
N ILE A 194 5.56 17.60 -11.89
CA ILE A 194 6.33 18.45 -10.97
C ILE A 194 6.23 17.88 -9.55
N PHE A 195 7.38 17.76 -8.89
CA PHE A 195 7.46 17.34 -7.50
C PHE A 195 7.18 18.51 -6.55
N LYS A 196 6.07 18.44 -5.80
CA LYS A 196 5.64 19.51 -4.88
C LYS A 196 5.84 19.11 -3.43
N LEU A 197 7.00 19.45 -2.87
CA LEU A 197 7.36 19.21 -1.46
C LEU A 197 6.33 19.75 -0.46
N LYS A 198 5.69 20.89 -0.76
CA LYS A 198 4.68 21.49 0.13
C LYS A 198 3.50 20.59 0.40
N ASN A 199 3.15 19.70 -0.52
CA ASN A 199 2.05 18.76 -0.36
C ASN A 199 2.38 17.62 0.62
N LEU A 200 3.65 17.48 1.05
CA LEU A 200 4.06 16.53 2.09
C LEU A 200 3.87 17.09 3.51
N ILE A 201 3.84 18.41 3.68
CA ILE A 201 3.89 19.04 5.02
C ILE A 201 2.70 18.61 5.88
N LEU A 202 1.47 18.84 5.41
CA LEU A 202 0.28 18.53 6.21
C LEU A 202 0.13 17.03 6.50
N PRO A 203 0.25 16.12 5.50
CA PRO A 203 0.19 14.69 5.77
C PRO A 203 1.28 14.20 6.73
N SER A 204 2.50 14.74 6.62
CA SER A 204 3.61 14.37 7.49
C SER A 204 3.33 14.75 8.94
N ILE A 205 2.88 15.98 9.21
CA ILE A 205 2.54 16.43 10.57
C ILE A 205 1.43 15.59 11.19
N VAL A 206 0.47 15.14 10.39
CA VAL A 206 -0.65 14.33 10.90
C VAL A 206 -0.24 12.89 11.21
N LEU A 207 0.72 12.34 10.48
CA LEU A 207 1.22 10.97 10.71
C LEU A 207 2.15 10.87 11.93
N ASP A 208 2.72 11.98 12.38
CA ASP A 208 3.76 12.06 13.41
C ASP A 208 3.25 12.13 14.85
N ARG A 209 1.99 11.90 15.08
CA ARG A 209 1.37 12.06 16.41
C ARG A 209 1.40 10.78 17.21
#